data_06a08c61790cbbbb422eff145ecd8418
#
_entry.id   06a08c61790cbbbb422eff145ecd8418
#
_cell.length_a   1.000
_cell.length_b   1.000
_cell.length_c   1.000
_cell.angle_alpha   90.00
_cell.angle_beta   90.00
_cell.angle_gamma   90.00
#
_symmetry.space_group_name_H-M   'P 1'
#
loop_
_entity.id
_entity.type
_entity.pdbx_description
1 polymer ?
#
loop_
_entity_poly.entity_id
_entity_poly.type
_entity_poly.pdbx_seq_one_letter_code
_entity_poly.pdbx_strand_id
1 'polypeptide(L)'
;MYDRIVTHDDFDGVLSAALTGYFLEIENITFAGPGDIAEARLSTGGLDVVCDLPYPLSCGMWFDHHEANLEDVALRGVDEASIPGLRFPAPSCVRVVLEFFGREFEIDPELEEMAEAADRIDSFAYQSIEDWRAERPENDIDAAIKLKAGRPGERRDFLRWLTLSLMDESLKAVAAREEIAERADNFRAEEDSMLRVIEKHLAYLDAEKRIVLLDFSGHNRRVKVLKNLAQLLAPRALAVLEVNSLFNREVKTNDLGFSMSLTIAGGQEAVRRDLGEIMRALNIGSGHAGAASGTLRSGSREEMLRGKERTLQAVLAQWELQGKS
;
A
#
# COMPACT_ATOMS: atom_id res chain seq x y z
N MET A 1 8.07 -21.66 -20.49
CA MET A 1 8.12 -22.02 -19.06
C MET A 1 8.72 -20.83 -18.35
N TYR A 2 8.07 -20.26 -17.35
CA TYR A 2 8.61 -19.16 -16.54
C TYR A 2 9.52 -19.71 -15.45
N ASP A 3 10.42 -18.88 -14.92
CA ASP A 3 11.49 -19.32 -14.00
C ASP A 3 11.48 -18.55 -12.67
N ARG A 4 10.94 -17.32 -12.65
CA ARG A 4 10.94 -16.47 -11.48
C ARG A 4 9.67 -15.64 -11.38
N ILE A 5 9.20 -15.43 -10.14
CA ILE A 5 8.15 -14.45 -9.82
C ILE A 5 8.82 -13.23 -9.18
N VAL A 6 8.49 -12.04 -9.67
CA VAL A 6 8.87 -10.74 -9.09
C VAL A 6 7.61 -10.08 -8.58
N THR A 7 7.55 -9.78 -7.28
CA THR A 7 6.34 -9.30 -6.63
C THR A 7 6.60 -8.21 -5.59
N HIS A 8 5.55 -7.49 -5.19
CA HIS A 8 5.63 -6.52 -4.10
C HIS A 8 5.87 -7.21 -2.74
N ASP A 9 6.42 -6.47 -1.77
CA ASP A 9 6.83 -7.01 -0.47
C ASP A 9 5.78 -6.77 0.64
N ASP A 10 4.50 -6.67 0.27
CA ASP A 10 3.34 -6.55 1.15
C ASP A 10 2.44 -7.79 1.11
N PHE A 11 1.26 -7.70 1.72
CA PHE A 11 0.34 -8.84 1.84
C PHE A 11 -0.20 -9.27 0.48
N ASP A 12 -0.64 -8.34 -0.36
CA ASP A 12 -1.17 -8.64 -1.70
C ASP A 12 -0.10 -9.23 -2.61
N GLY A 13 1.10 -8.63 -2.63
CA GLY A 13 2.22 -9.16 -3.42
C GLY A 13 2.66 -10.56 -2.97
N VAL A 14 2.69 -10.86 -1.66
CA VAL A 14 3.02 -12.19 -1.11
C VAL A 14 2.00 -13.22 -1.55
N LEU A 15 0.70 -12.94 -1.41
CA LEU A 15 -0.36 -13.85 -1.82
C LEU A 15 -0.44 -14.00 -3.34
N SER A 16 -0.26 -12.92 -4.09
CA SER A 16 -0.21 -12.97 -5.55
C SER A 16 0.91 -13.88 -6.05
N ALA A 17 2.09 -13.80 -5.39
CA ALA A 17 3.20 -14.71 -5.71
C ALA A 17 2.91 -16.15 -5.28
N ALA A 18 2.26 -16.38 -4.14
CA ALA A 18 1.90 -17.73 -3.70
C ALA A 18 0.94 -18.40 -4.68
N LEU A 19 -0.14 -17.71 -5.07
CA LEU A 19 -1.08 -18.25 -6.05
C LEU A 19 -0.45 -18.46 -7.43
N THR A 20 0.32 -17.48 -7.90
CA THR A 20 1.03 -17.61 -9.19
C THR A 20 2.00 -18.78 -9.16
N GLY A 21 2.75 -18.94 -8.06
CA GLY A 21 3.68 -20.05 -7.86
C GLY A 21 2.98 -21.39 -7.80
N TYR A 22 1.82 -21.47 -7.13
CA TYR A 22 0.99 -22.68 -7.09
C TYR A 22 0.55 -23.13 -8.50
N PHE A 23 0.01 -22.23 -9.32
CA PHE A 23 -0.48 -22.58 -10.66
C PHE A 23 0.64 -22.84 -11.69
N LEU A 24 1.79 -22.17 -11.56
CA LEU A 24 2.89 -22.27 -12.51
C LEU A 24 4.05 -23.15 -12.03
N GLU A 25 3.99 -23.71 -10.84
CA GLU A 25 5.02 -24.52 -10.19
C GLU A 25 6.37 -23.76 -10.07
N ILE A 26 6.33 -22.47 -9.63
CA ILE A 26 7.50 -21.60 -9.50
C ILE A 26 7.75 -21.28 -8.04
N GLU A 27 8.94 -21.67 -7.53
CA GLU A 27 9.39 -21.38 -6.16
C GLU A 27 10.46 -20.27 -6.08
N ASN A 28 10.94 -19.80 -7.22
CA ASN A 28 11.96 -18.74 -7.29
C ASN A 28 11.28 -17.36 -7.22
N ILE A 29 11.29 -16.76 -6.03
CA ILE A 29 10.55 -15.51 -5.75
C ILE A 29 11.52 -14.39 -5.39
N THR A 30 11.31 -13.23 -6.00
CA THR A 30 12.04 -11.99 -5.74
C THR A 30 11.07 -10.90 -5.34
N PHE A 31 11.32 -10.26 -4.20
CA PHE A 31 10.54 -9.13 -3.72
C PHE A 31 11.18 -7.80 -4.14
N ALA A 32 10.35 -6.87 -4.61
CA ALA A 32 10.76 -5.55 -5.05
C ALA A 32 9.70 -4.50 -4.69
N GLY A 33 10.11 -3.24 -4.58
CA GLY A 33 9.16 -2.14 -4.49
C GLY A 33 8.87 -1.50 -5.86
N PRO A 34 7.78 -0.72 -6.00
CA PRO A 34 7.47 0.01 -7.23
C PRO A 34 8.63 0.90 -7.71
N GLY A 35 9.39 1.50 -6.77
CA GLY A 35 10.57 2.29 -7.07
C GLY A 35 11.73 1.49 -7.64
N ASP A 36 11.85 0.20 -7.33
CA ASP A 36 12.91 -0.66 -7.90
C ASP A 36 12.66 -0.93 -9.37
N ILE A 37 11.38 -1.05 -9.75
CA ILE A 37 10.95 -1.20 -11.13
C ILE A 37 11.10 0.13 -11.88
N ALA A 38 10.57 1.22 -11.34
CA ALA A 38 10.59 2.55 -11.98
C ALA A 38 12.02 3.08 -12.24
N GLU A 39 12.96 2.78 -11.34
CA GLU A 39 14.36 3.19 -11.44
C GLU A 39 15.25 2.11 -12.09
N ALA A 40 14.66 1.03 -12.61
CA ALA A 40 15.36 -0.11 -13.22
C ALA A 40 16.49 -0.69 -12.34
N ARG A 41 16.27 -0.68 -11.01
CA ARG A 41 17.21 -1.29 -10.05
C ARG A 41 17.15 -2.81 -10.06
N LEU A 42 16.04 -3.37 -10.52
CA LEU A 42 15.84 -4.80 -10.73
C LEU A 42 15.70 -5.09 -12.23
N SER A 43 16.49 -6.02 -12.73
CA SER A 43 16.38 -6.50 -14.12
C SER A 43 15.35 -7.63 -14.21
N THR A 44 14.45 -7.52 -15.16
CA THR A 44 13.44 -8.54 -15.50
C THR A 44 13.54 -8.91 -16.99
N GLY A 45 12.99 -10.06 -17.37
CA GLY A 45 13.03 -10.57 -18.75
C GLY A 45 11.88 -11.52 -19.07
N GLY A 46 11.90 -12.10 -20.26
CA GLY A 46 10.81 -12.94 -20.77
C GLY A 46 10.53 -14.25 -19.99
N LEU A 47 11.34 -14.60 -18.99
CA LEU A 47 11.09 -15.73 -18.12
C LEU A 47 10.53 -15.33 -16.74
N ASP A 48 10.36 -14.04 -16.50
CA ASP A 48 9.85 -13.50 -15.23
C ASP A 48 8.35 -13.25 -15.29
N VAL A 49 7.64 -13.67 -14.25
CA VAL A 49 6.25 -13.24 -13.98
C VAL A 49 6.30 -12.11 -12.98
N VAL A 50 5.63 -11.00 -13.29
CA VAL A 50 5.58 -9.82 -12.42
C VAL A 50 4.17 -9.67 -11.85
N CYS A 51 4.05 -9.55 -10.52
CA CYS A 51 2.79 -9.42 -9.81
C CYS A 51 2.80 -8.18 -8.92
N ASP A 52 1.70 -7.43 -8.91
CA ASP A 52 1.47 -6.32 -7.99
C ASP A 52 2.58 -5.24 -8.02
N LEU A 53 3.07 -4.96 -9.20
CA LEU A 53 4.15 -4.00 -9.47
C LEU A 53 3.91 -3.31 -10.81
N PRO A 54 4.43 -2.08 -11.00
CA PRO A 54 4.42 -1.43 -12.31
C PRO A 54 5.04 -2.31 -13.40
N TYR A 55 4.55 -2.16 -14.62
CA TYR A 55 5.11 -2.87 -15.77
C TYR A 55 6.60 -2.51 -15.96
N PRO A 56 7.52 -3.50 -15.89
CA PRO A 56 8.94 -3.25 -16.11
C PRO A 56 9.24 -2.99 -17.59
N LEU A 57 10.50 -2.88 -17.95
CA LEU A 57 10.91 -2.76 -19.37
C LEU A 57 10.62 -4.04 -20.17
N SER A 58 10.65 -5.20 -19.52
CA SER A 58 10.37 -6.50 -20.13
C SER A 58 9.99 -7.50 -19.05
N CYS A 59 8.97 -8.32 -19.30
CA CYS A 59 8.64 -9.52 -18.51
C CYS A 59 7.94 -10.54 -19.41
N GLY A 60 7.84 -11.78 -18.95
CA GLY A 60 7.14 -12.85 -19.66
C GLY A 60 5.64 -12.86 -19.40
N MET A 61 5.22 -12.45 -18.20
CA MET A 61 3.81 -12.33 -17.81
C MET A 61 3.66 -11.22 -16.76
N TRP A 62 2.52 -10.52 -16.75
CA TRP A 62 2.27 -9.42 -15.82
C TRP A 62 0.84 -9.46 -15.30
N PHE A 63 0.72 -9.42 -13.95
CA PHE A 63 -0.52 -9.28 -13.21
C PHE A 63 -0.49 -8.00 -12.39
N ASP A 64 -1.52 -7.16 -12.52
CA ASP A 64 -1.61 -5.91 -11.77
C ASP A 64 -3.05 -5.41 -11.70
N HIS A 65 -3.36 -4.70 -10.63
CA HIS A 65 -4.69 -4.14 -10.37
C HIS A 65 -4.68 -2.60 -10.27
N HIS A 66 -3.51 -1.96 -10.36
CA HIS A 66 -3.36 -0.53 -10.20
C HIS A 66 -3.68 0.25 -11.47
N GLU A 67 -4.73 1.07 -11.47
CA GLU A 67 -5.11 1.91 -12.61
C GLU A 67 -3.98 2.81 -13.11
N ALA A 68 -3.20 3.41 -12.18
CA ALA A 68 -2.07 4.26 -12.52
C ALA A 68 -0.96 3.53 -13.31
N ASN A 69 -0.76 2.23 -13.07
CA ASN A 69 0.20 1.42 -13.80
C ASN A 69 -0.29 1.13 -15.23
N LEU A 70 -1.60 0.94 -15.42
CA LEU A 70 -2.22 0.79 -16.75
C LEU A 70 -2.11 2.08 -17.56
N GLU A 71 -2.36 3.23 -16.92
CA GLU A 71 -2.16 4.55 -17.55
C GLU A 71 -0.69 4.77 -17.96
N ASP A 72 0.27 4.38 -17.12
CA ASP A 72 1.71 4.48 -17.45
C ASP A 72 2.09 3.65 -18.67
N VAL A 73 1.60 2.41 -18.76
CA VAL A 73 1.82 1.54 -19.94
C VAL A 73 1.28 2.18 -21.21
N ALA A 74 0.07 2.75 -21.15
CA ALA A 74 -0.53 3.46 -22.26
C ALA A 74 0.27 4.71 -22.67
N LEU A 75 0.73 5.51 -21.70
CA LEU A 75 1.58 6.68 -21.94
C LEU A 75 2.94 6.32 -22.56
N ARG A 76 3.49 5.17 -22.22
CA ARG A 76 4.75 4.64 -22.79
C ARG A 76 4.55 4.08 -24.19
N GLY A 77 3.32 4.03 -24.72
CA GLY A 77 3.00 3.49 -26.02
C GLY A 77 3.22 1.98 -26.15
N VAL A 78 3.20 1.25 -25.03
CA VAL A 78 3.28 -0.21 -25.02
C VAL A 78 1.90 -0.78 -25.34
N ASP A 79 1.84 -1.73 -26.29
CA ASP A 79 0.61 -2.45 -26.58
C ASP A 79 0.31 -3.44 -25.44
N GLU A 80 -0.60 -3.05 -24.56
CA GLU A 80 -1.01 -3.86 -23.41
C GLU A 80 -1.50 -5.25 -23.80
N ALA A 81 -2.18 -5.38 -24.94
CA ALA A 81 -2.70 -6.66 -25.43
C ALA A 81 -1.58 -7.65 -25.82
N SER A 82 -0.38 -7.13 -26.09
CA SER A 82 0.80 -7.96 -26.40
C SER A 82 1.48 -8.57 -25.16
N ILE A 83 1.14 -8.10 -23.94
CA ILE A 83 1.74 -8.56 -22.69
C ILE A 83 0.91 -9.73 -22.16
N PRO A 84 1.48 -10.95 -21.99
CA PRO A 84 0.77 -12.06 -21.35
C PRO A 84 0.35 -11.74 -19.90
N GLY A 85 -0.70 -12.40 -19.41
CA GLY A 85 -1.27 -12.20 -18.07
C GLY A 85 -2.58 -11.42 -18.09
N LEU A 86 -2.95 -10.84 -16.97
CA LEU A 86 -4.22 -10.12 -16.81
C LEU A 86 -4.02 -8.85 -15.95
N ARG A 87 -4.69 -7.78 -16.31
CA ARG A 87 -4.66 -6.49 -15.62
C ARG A 87 -6.00 -5.81 -15.75
N PHE A 88 -6.51 -5.33 -14.64
CA PHE A 88 -7.69 -4.45 -14.57
C PHE A 88 -7.83 -3.88 -13.15
N PRO A 89 -8.46 -2.72 -12.96
CA PRO A 89 -8.74 -2.20 -11.62
C PRO A 89 -9.55 -3.20 -10.79
N ALA A 90 -8.96 -3.70 -9.72
CA ALA A 90 -9.52 -4.69 -8.81
C ALA A 90 -9.20 -4.33 -7.36
N PRO A 91 -9.86 -4.95 -6.36
CA PRO A 91 -9.53 -4.74 -4.95
C PRO A 91 -8.13 -5.21 -4.56
N SER A 92 -7.56 -6.20 -5.28
CA SER A 92 -6.22 -6.75 -5.07
C SER A 92 -5.66 -7.38 -6.34
N CYS A 93 -4.35 -7.55 -6.43
CA CYS A 93 -3.70 -8.31 -7.50
C CYS A 93 -4.00 -9.80 -7.39
N VAL A 94 -4.18 -10.35 -6.17
CA VAL A 94 -4.65 -11.72 -5.94
C VAL A 94 -5.94 -12.00 -6.70
N ARG A 95 -6.89 -11.07 -6.69
CA ARG A 95 -8.16 -11.19 -7.44
C ARG A 95 -7.91 -11.30 -8.95
N VAL A 96 -6.98 -10.52 -9.48
CA VAL A 96 -6.58 -10.55 -10.89
C VAL A 96 -5.94 -11.90 -11.26
N VAL A 97 -5.05 -12.42 -10.39
CA VAL A 97 -4.40 -13.73 -10.56
C VAL A 97 -5.45 -14.85 -10.58
N LEU A 98 -6.36 -14.86 -9.61
CA LEU A 98 -7.43 -15.88 -9.55
C LEU A 98 -8.35 -15.83 -10.76
N GLU A 99 -8.73 -14.63 -11.24
CA GLU A 99 -9.56 -14.53 -12.43
C GLU A 99 -8.85 -15.06 -13.68
N PHE A 100 -7.54 -14.86 -13.78
CA PHE A 100 -6.77 -15.38 -14.90
C PHE A 100 -6.74 -16.90 -14.91
N PHE A 101 -6.34 -17.52 -13.79
CA PHE A 101 -6.22 -18.97 -13.71
C PHE A 101 -7.57 -19.69 -13.63
N GLY A 102 -8.60 -19.06 -13.06
CA GLY A 102 -9.96 -19.58 -13.01
C GLY A 102 -10.64 -19.81 -14.37
N ARG A 103 -10.04 -19.30 -15.46
CA ARG A 103 -10.50 -19.60 -16.84
C ARG A 103 -10.15 -21.01 -17.28
N GLU A 104 -9.13 -21.63 -16.69
CA GLU A 104 -8.60 -22.94 -17.08
C GLU A 104 -8.63 -23.96 -15.92
N PHE A 105 -8.65 -23.49 -14.67
CA PHE A 105 -8.62 -24.33 -13.48
C PHE A 105 -9.87 -24.11 -12.63
N GLU A 106 -10.30 -25.15 -11.94
CA GLU A 106 -11.28 -25.03 -10.86
C GLU A 106 -10.60 -24.38 -9.65
N ILE A 107 -11.20 -23.32 -9.12
CA ILE A 107 -10.64 -22.58 -7.98
C ILE A 107 -11.12 -23.23 -6.69
N ASP A 108 -10.18 -23.66 -5.87
CA ASP A 108 -10.45 -24.19 -4.54
C ASP A 108 -11.00 -23.08 -3.63
N PRO A 109 -11.98 -23.38 -2.76
CA PRO A 109 -12.49 -22.41 -1.79
C PRO A 109 -11.42 -21.76 -0.90
N GLU A 110 -10.33 -22.45 -0.57
CA GLU A 110 -9.23 -21.88 0.20
C GLU A 110 -8.48 -20.76 -0.57
N LEU A 111 -8.36 -20.90 -1.91
CA LEU A 111 -7.78 -19.85 -2.75
C LEU A 111 -8.70 -18.63 -2.85
N GLU A 112 -10.03 -18.83 -2.85
CA GLU A 112 -11.00 -17.74 -2.80
C GLU A 112 -10.95 -17.01 -1.45
N GLU A 113 -10.78 -17.72 -0.33
CA GLU A 113 -10.55 -17.10 0.99
C GLU A 113 -9.30 -16.22 1.00
N MET A 114 -8.21 -16.65 0.32
CA MET A 114 -6.99 -15.84 0.18
C MET A 114 -7.27 -14.55 -0.59
N ALA A 115 -8.06 -14.61 -1.68
CA ALA A 115 -8.41 -13.42 -2.44
C ALA A 115 -9.33 -12.47 -1.65
N GLU A 116 -10.31 -12.99 -0.91
CA GLU A 116 -11.16 -12.17 -0.04
C GLU A 116 -10.35 -11.46 1.06
N ALA A 117 -9.33 -12.14 1.61
CA ALA A 117 -8.42 -11.57 2.59
C ALA A 117 -7.55 -10.46 1.98
N ALA A 118 -6.99 -10.68 0.78
CA ALA A 118 -6.22 -9.69 0.05
C ALA A 118 -7.09 -8.49 -0.33
N ASP A 119 -8.27 -8.70 -0.88
CA ASP A 119 -9.23 -7.65 -1.23
C ASP A 119 -9.52 -6.74 -0.04
N ARG A 120 -9.74 -7.33 1.15
CA ARG A 120 -10.04 -6.58 2.38
C ARG A 120 -8.87 -5.75 2.88
N ILE A 121 -7.67 -6.32 2.86
CA ILE A 121 -6.46 -5.68 3.40
C ILE A 121 -5.98 -4.58 2.46
N ASP A 122 -5.88 -4.86 1.18
CA ASP A 122 -5.30 -3.93 0.21
C ASP A 122 -6.21 -2.74 -0.09
N SER A 123 -7.49 -2.99 -0.32
CA SER A 123 -8.48 -1.91 -0.51
C SER A 123 -8.91 -1.24 0.81
N PHE A 124 -8.42 -1.71 1.96
CA PHE A 124 -8.82 -1.25 3.29
C PHE A 124 -10.35 -1.32 3.53
N ALA A 125 -11.01 -2.35 3.01
CA ALA A 125 -12.47 -2.51 2.98
C ALA A 125 -13.05 -3.04 4.30
N TYR A 126 -12.78 -2.35 5.40
CA TYR A 126 -13.32 -2.69 6.72
C TYR A 126 -14.61 -1.93 7.03
N GLN A 127 -15.55 -2.61 7.72
CA GLN A 127 -16.85 -2.04 8.07
C GLN A 127 -16.81 -1.16 9.33
N SER A 128 -15.85 -1.42 10.22
CA SER A 128 -15.66 -0.66 11.46
C SER A 128 -14.21 -0.80 11.96
N ILE A 129 -13.84 -0.01 12.97
CA ILE A 129 -12.55 -0.15 13.64
C ILE A 129 -12.43 -1.54 14.31
N GLU A 130 -13.52 -2.04 14.90
CA GLU A 130 -13.56 -3.38 15.50
C GLU A 130 -13.34 -4.46 14.44
N ASP A 131 -13.93 -4.29 13.26
CA ASP A 131 -13.73 -5.18 12.12
C ASP A 131 -12.28 -5.15 11.64
N TRP A 132 -11.67 -3.97 11.53
CA TRP A 132 -10.26 -3.83 11.19
C TRP A 132 -9.32 -4.47 12.21
N ARG A 133 -9.65 -4.38 13.50
CA ARG A 133 -8.82 -4.90 14.61
C ARG A 133 -9.23 -6.31 15.05
N ALA A 134 -10.15 -6.95 14.34
CA ALA A 134 -10.59 -8.32 14.66
C ALA A 134 -9.43 -9.32 14.56
N GLU A 135 -9.42 -10.29 15.45
CA GLU A 135 -8.48 -11.42 15.41
C GLU A 135 -8.82 -12.31 14.21
N ARG A 136 -8.02 -12.23 13.17
CA ARG A 136 -8.15 -13.00 11.93
C ARG A 136 -6.79 -13.49 11.46
N PRO A 137 -6.71 -14.69 10.84
CA PRO A 137 -5.47 -15.23 10.29
C PRO A 137 -4.71 -14.24 9.37
N GLU A 138 -5.44 -13.60 8.46
CA GLU A 138 -4.87 -12.64 7.53
C GLU A 138 -4.29 -11.39 8.21
N ASN A 139 -4.90 -10.92 9.31
CA ASN A 139 -4.40 -9.77 10.07
C ASN A 139 -3.09 -10.09 10.80
N ASP A 140 -2.92 -11.35 11.27
CA ASP A 140 -1.68 -11.80 11.91
C ASP A 140 -0.55 -11.92 10.88
N ILE A 141 -0.86 -12.47 9.70
CA ILE A 141 0.10 -12.58 8.60
C ILE A 141 0.50 -11.19 8.09
N ASP A 142 -0.45 -10.28 7.89
CA ASP A 142 -0.18 -8.89 7.48
C ASP A 142 0.68 -8.14 8.51
N ALA A 143 0.38 -8.31 9.80
CA ALA A 143 1.20 -7.76 10.88
C ALA A 143 2.64 -8.32 10.85
N ALA A 144 2.79 -9.63 10.64
CA ALA A 144 4.10 -10.28 10.53
C ALA A 144 4.91 -9.77 9.31
N ILE A 145 4.25 -9.52 8.18
CA ILE A 145 4.85 -8.92 6.97
C ILE A 145 5.29 -7.47 7.24
N LYS A 146 4.49 -6.69 7.96
CA LYS A 146 4.78 -5.28 8.28
C LYS A 146 5.95 -5.10 9.24
N LEU A 147 6.30 -6.11 10.03
CA LEU A 147 7.49 -6.07 10.90
C LEU A 147 8.77 -5.97 10.06
N LYS A 148 9.41 -4.80 10.08
CA LYS A 148 10.66 -4.52 9.36
C LYS A 148 11.92 -4.68 10.20
N ALA A 149 11.77 -5.00 11.48
CA ALA A 149 12.90 -5.29 12.38
C ALA A 149 13.60 -6.59 11.98
N GLY A 150 14.91 -6.68 12.25
CA GLY A 150 15.70 -7.87 12.01
C GLY A 150 17.04 -7.59 11.34
N ARG A 151 17.81 -8.66 11.06
CA ARG A 151 19.09 -8.59 10.38
C ARG A 151 18.92 -8.35 8.88
N PRO A 152 19.93 -7.79 8.19
CA PRO A 152 19.90 -7.67 6.74
C PRO A 152 19.62 -9.03 6.06
N GLY A 153 18.62 -9.08 5.20
CA GLY A 153 18.19 -10.29 4.51
C GLY A 153 17.11 -11.11 5.20
N GLU A 154 16.98 -11.02 6.53
CA GLU A 154 16.00 -11.79 7.32
C GLU A 154 14.56 -11.57 6.86
N ARG A 155 14.18 -10.32 6.56
CA ARG A 155 12.85 -10.02 6.02
C ARG A 155 12.59 -10.73 4.69
N ARG A 156 13.57 -10.73 3.78
CA ARG A 156 13.43 -11.39 2.46
C ARG A 156 13.30 -12.90 2.62
N ASP A 157 14.10 -13.48 3.52
CA ASP A 157 14.06 -14.92 3.79
C ASP A 157 12.72 -15.32 4.42
N PHE A 158 12.21 -14.49 5.34
CA PHE A 158 10.87 -14.65 5.93
C PHE A 158 9.78 -14.55 4.86
N LEU A 159 9.76 -13.51 4.02
CA LEU A 159 8.75 -13.35 2.99
C LEU A 159 8.77 -14.52 2.00
N ARG A 160 9.95 -15.00 1.62
CA ARG A 160 10.08 -16.18 0.76
C ARG A 160 9.51 -17.44 1.43
N TRP A 161 9.90 -17.69 2.68
CA TRP A 161 9.35 -18.80 3.45
C TRP A 161 7.83 -18.72 3.56
N LEU A 162 7.29 -17.54 3.88
CA LEU A 162 5.86 -17.29 4.00
C LEU A 162 5.13 -17.58 2.67
N THR A 163 5.65 -17.05 1.56
CA THR A 163 5.05 -17.27 0.24
C THR A 163 5.02 -18.74 -0.12
N LEU A 164 6.12 -19.47 0.09
CA LEU A 164 6.18 -20.92 -0.18
C LEU A 164 5.24 -21.71 0.75
N SER A 165 5.11 -21.31 2.02
CA SER A 165 4.14 -21.95 2.92
C SER A 165 2.70 -21.74 2.45
N LEU A 166 2.36 -20.55 1.95
CA LEU A 166 1.02 -20.21 1.44
C LEU A 166 0.69 -20.87 0.09
N MET A 167 1.67 -21.43 -0.61
CA MET A 167 1.39 -22.27 -1.79
C MET A 167 0.77 -23.62 -1.43
N ASP A 168 1.08 -24.14 -0.24
CA ASP A 168 0.71 -25.51 0.18
C ASP A 168 -0.28 -25.53 1.36
N GLU A 169 -0.50 -24.39 2.04
CA GLU A 169 -1.24 -24.34 3.28
C GLU A 169 -2.24 -23.18 3.31
N SER A 170 -3.35 -23.36 4.01
CA SER A 170 -4.35 -22.31 4.22
C SER A 170 -3.82 -21.15 5.06
N LEU A 171 -4.40 -19.96 4.91
CA LEU A 171 -4.12 -18.77 5.75
C LEU A 171 -4.17 -19.12 7.24
N LYS A 172 -5.16 -19.90 7.66
CA LYS A 172 -5.33 -20.31 9.05
C LYS A 172 -4.19 -21.19 9.55
N ALA A 173 -3.72 -22.13 8.75
CA ALA A 173 -2.61 -23.02 9.12
C ALA A 173 -1.30 -22.23 9.25
N VAL A 174 -1.02 -21.34 8.30
CA VAL A 174 0.18 -20.49 8.32
C VAL A 174 0.13 -19.50 9.47
N ALA A 175 -1.00 -18.84 9.72
CA ALA A 175 -1.15 -17.88 10.83
C ALA A 175 -0.94 -18.53 12.22
N ALA A 176 -1.25 -19.83 12.36
CA ALA A 176 -1.06 -20.57 13.61
C ALA A 176 0.40 -20.92 13.92
N ARG A 177 1.34 -20.65 13.03
CA ARG A 177 2.76 -20.93 13.24
C ARG A 177 3.38 -19.94 14.22
N GLU A 178 4.25 -20.43 15.11
CA GLU A 178 4.93 -19.63 16.14
C GLU A 178 5.67 -18.44 15.52
N GLU A 179 6.28 -18.62 14.35
CA GLU A 179 7.02 -17.59 13.63
C GLU A 179 6.13 -16.40 13.21
N ILE A 180 4.88 -16.67 12.80
CA ILE A 180 3.90 -15.62 12.48
C ILE A 180 3.44 -14.93 13.77
N ALA A 181 3.08 -15.71 14.81
CA ALA A 181 2.61 -15.17 16.07
C ALA A 181 3.66 -14.24 16.72
N GLU A 182 4.92 -14.67 16.80
CA GLU A 182 6.01 -13.86 17.35
C GLU A 182 6.21 -12.54 16.58
N ARG A 183 6.21 -12.60 15.24
CA ARG A 183 6.38 -11.41 14.42
C ARG A 183 5.18 -10.46 14.52
N ALA A 184 3.97 -11.00 14.54
CA ALA A 184 2.75 -10.21 14.70
C ALA A 184 2.72 -9.49 16.05
N ASP A 185 3.10 -10.16 17.14
CA ASP A 185 3.16 -9.56 18.47
C ASP A 185 4.23 -8.47 18.57
N ASN A 186 5.40 -8.69 17.96
CA ASN A 186 6.44 -7.68 17.88
C ASN A 186 5.98 -6.46 17.08
N PHE A 187 5.25 -6.66 15.96
CA PHE A 187 4.70 -5.56 15.19
C PHE A 187 3.62 -4.79 15.97
N ARG A 188 2.75 -5.47 16.73
CA ARG A 188 1.77 -4.82 17.61
C ARG A 188 2.43 -3.95 18.67
N ALA A 189 3.56 -4.39 19.23
CA ALA A 189 4.36 -3.56 20.14
C ALA A 189 4.98 -2.32 19.43
N GLU A 190 5.35 -2.43 18.14
CA GLU A 190 5.73 -1.27 17.33
C GLU A 190 4.53 -0.34 17.09
N GLU A 191 3.33 -0.87 16.79
CA GLU A 191 2.09 -0.07 16.64
C GLU A 191 1.79 0.76 17.90
N ASP A 192 1.93 0.18 19.09
CA ASP A 192 1.77 0.90 20.37
C ASP A 192 2.75 2.09 20.47
N SER A 193 3.95 1.89 19.98
CA SER A 193 4.96 2.97 19.94
C SER A 193 4.60 4.04 18.91
N MET A 194 4.08 3.65 17.74
CA MET A 194 3.57 4.58 16.73
C MET A 194 2.36 5.37 17.26
N LEU A 195 1.42 4.72 17.97
CA LEU A 195 0.26 5.39 18.57
C LEU A 195 0.68 6.49 19.55
N ARG A 196 1.68 6.25 20.40
CA ARG A 196 2.22 7.28 21.31
C ARG A 196 2.84 8.48 20.54
N VAL A 197 3.44 8.23 19.38
CA VAL A 197 3.94 9.30 18.51
C VAL A 197 2.79 10.07 17.88
N ILE A 198 1.81 9.35 17.35
CA ILE A 198 0.61 9.95 16.72
C ILE A 198 -0.14 10.81 17.73
N GLU A 199 -0.40 10.32 18.93
CA GLU A 199 -1.09 11.04 20.01
C GLU A 199 -0.46 12.41 20.31
N LYS A 200 0.88 12.48 20.32
CA LYS A 200 1.62 13.74 20.57
C LYS A 200 1.55 14.74 19.42
N HIS A 201 1.28 14.28 18.21
CA HIS A 201 1.29 15.10 17.00
C HIS A 201 -0.10 15.27 16.37
N LEU A 202 -1.13 14.62 16.95
CA LEU A 202 -2.49 14.67 16.45
C LEU A 202 -3.05 16.08 16.59
N ALA A 203 -3.38 16.66 15.45
CA ALA A 203 -4.10 17.92 15.34
C ALA A 203 -5.25 17.73 14.35
N TYR A 204 -6.04 18.77 14.14
CA TYR A 204 -7.10 18.75 13.13
C TYR A 204 -6.88 19.90 12.14
N LEU A 205 -7.12 19.62 10.87
CA LEU A 205 -7.01 20.60 9.81
C LEU A 205 -8.21 21.56 9.79
N ASP A 206 -9.37 21.09 10.25
CA ASP A 206 -10.64 21.82 10.26
C ASP A 206 -11.27 21.86 11.66
N ALA A 207 -12.14 22.84 11.88
CA ALA A 207 -12.82 23.05 13.16
C ALA A 207 -13.82 21.94 13.50
N GLU A 208 -14.40 21.28 12.49
CA GLU A 208 -15.32 20.17 12.61
C GLU A 208 -14.63 18.84 12.93
N LYS A 209 -13.28 18.84 12.99
CA LYS A 209 -12.48 17.67 13.31
C LYS A 209 -12.65 16.48 12.35
N ARG A 210 -12.91 16.77 11.06
CA ARG A 210 -13.11 15.76 10.03
C ARG A 210 -11.78 15.25 9.45
N ILE A 211 -10.74 16.10 9.45
CA ILE A 211 -9.43 15.73 8.91
C ILE A 211 -8.41 15.78 10.04
N VAL A 212 -7.86 14.62 10.42
CA VAL A 212 -6.69 14.55 11.30
C VAL A 212 -5.47 15.04 10.53
N LEU A 213 -4.69 15.92 11.14
CA LEU A 213 -3.40 16.37 10.65
C LEU A 213 -2.28 15.77 11.52
N LEU A 214 -1.37 15.04 10.90
CA LEU A 214 -0.12 14.56 11.49
C LEU A 214 1.04 15.31 10.83
N ASP A 215 1.54 16.35 11.48
CA ASP A 215 2.63 17.18 10.95
C ASP A 215 3.98 16.77 11.55
N PHE A 216 4.78 16.03 10.79
CA PHE A 216 6.14 15.63 11.12
C PHE A 216 7.21 16.48 10.41
N SER A 217 6.83 17.54 9.70
CA SER A 217 7.76 18.37 8.93
C SER A 217 8.83 19.07 9.79
N GLY A 218 8.59 19.20 11.09
CA GLY A 218 9.55 19.76 12.05
C GLY A 218 10.69 18.82 12.45
N HIS A 219 10.56 17.52 12.22
CA HIS A 219 11.55 16.53 12.64
C HIS A 219 12.78 16.51 11.74
N ASN A 220 13.95 16.26 12.34
CA ASN A 220 15.24 16.15 11.63
C ASN A 220 15.59 14.69 11.27
N ARG A 221 14.71 13.75 11.58
CA ARG A 221 14.79 12.33 11.21
C ARG A 221 13.46 11.88 10.67
N ARG A 222 13.46 10.84 9.85
CA ARG A 222 12.21 10.23 9.38
C ARG A 222 11.40 9.73 10.57
N VAL A 223 10.16 10.16 10.66
CA VAL A 223 9.17 9.59 11.58
C VAL A 223 8.47 8.46 10.84
N LYS A 224 8.46 7.28 11.43
CA LYS A 224 7.82 6.11 10.84
C LYS A 224 6.58 5.79 11.68
N VAL A 225 5.42 6.06 11.14
CA VAL A 225 4.13 5.70 11.71
C VAL A 225 3.22 5.17 10.61
N LEU A 226 2.25 4.36 10.97
CA LEU A 226 1.13 4.03 10.11
C LEU A 226 0.04 5.09 10.37
N LYS A 227 -0.14 6.03 9.44
CA LYS A 227 -1.09 7.15 9.64
C LYS A 227 -2.52 6.67 9.93
N ASN A 228 -2.92 5.50 9.39
CA ASN A 228 -4.24 4.93 9.63
C ASN A 228 -4.50 4.59 11.11
N LEU A 229 -3.46 4.42 11.94
CA LEU A 229 -3.61 4.25 13.39
C LEU A 229 -4.23 5.49 14.06
N ALA A 230 -4.16 6.66 13.43
CA ALA A 230 -4.78 7.87 13.95
C ALA A 230 -6.30 7.75 14.14
N GLN A 231 -6.98 6.90 13.37
CA GLN A 231 -8.42 6.67 13.54
C GLN A 231 -8.77 5.96 14.85
N LEU A 232 -7.83 5.25 15.50
CA LEU A 232 -8.02 4.70 16.84
C LEU A 232 -8.15 5.80 17.90
N LEU A 233 -7.49 6.95 17.68
CA LEU A 233 -7.54 8.13 18.55
C LEU A 233 -8.61 9.14 18.14
N ALA A 234 -9.00 9.13 16.86
CA ALA A 234 -9.97 10.05 16.28
C ALA A 234 -11.01 9.28 15.43
N PRO A 235 -11.86 8.42 16.03
CA PRO A 235 -12.72 7.48 15.28
C PRO A 235 -13.81 8.14 14.44
N ARG A 236 -14.07 9.42 14.65
CA ARG A 236 -15.07 10.20 13.88
C ARG A 236 -14.43 11.01 12.74
N ALA A 237 -13.12 11.04 12.65
CA ALA A 237 -12.46 11.72 11.54
C ALA A 237 -12.72 10.97 10.24
N LEU A 238 -12.87 11.69 9.14
CA LEU A 238 -13.16 11.14 7.81
C LEU A 238 -11.90 10.89 7.01
N ALA A 239 -10.82 11.61 7.33
CA ALA A 239 -9.52 11.46 6.67
C ALA A 239 -8.36 11.73 7.62
N VAL A 240 -7.19 11.20 7.26
CA VAL A 240 -5.91 11.51 7.89
C VAL A 240 -4.99 12.09 6.83
N LEU A 241 -4.44 13.27 7.10
CA LEU A 241 -3.40 13.92 6.32
C LEU A 241 -2.09 13.90 7.10
N GLU A 242 -1.08 13.27 6.55
CA GLU A 242 0.28 13.24 7.07
C GLU A 242 1.19 14.14 6.25
N VAL A 243 2.00 14.96 6.92
CA VAL A 243 3.00 15.83 6.31
C VAL A 243 4.39 15.46 6.83
N ASN A 244 5.28 15.05 5.95
CA ASN A 244 6.63 14.60 6.27
C ASN A 244 7.69 15.47 5.57
N SER A 245 8.84 15.66 6.21
CA SER A 245 10.05 16.11 5.51
C SER A 245 10.57 14.98 4.61
N LEU A 246 11.03 15.35 3.41
CA LEU A 246 11.73 14.43 2.53
C LEU A 246 13.24 14.46 2.80
N PHE A 247 13.88 13.32 2.54
CA PHE A 247 15.31 13.13 2.79
C PHE A 247 15.98 12.57 1.54
N ASN A 248 17.12 13.14 1.20
CA ASN A 248 18.00 12.62 0.16
C ASN A 248 19.29 12.10 0.83
N ARG A 249 19.61 10.82 0.68
CA ARG A 249 20.77 10.17 1.33
C ARG A 249 20.88 10.52 2.82
N GLU A 250 19.76 10.35 3.55
CA GLU A 250 19.62 10.67 4.98
C GLU A 250 19.75 12.16 5.34
N VAL A 251 19.94 13.06 4.39
CA VAL A 251 19.95 14.50 4.61
C VAL A 251 18.56 15.07 4.38
N LYS A 252 18.04 15.79 5.38
CA LYS A 252 16.75 16.49 5.29
C LYS A 252 16.80 17.54 4.19
N THR A 253 15.82 17.50 3.28
CA THR A 253 15.63 18.51 2.24
C THR A 253 14.65 19.60 2.69
N ASN A 254 14.41 20.59 1.82
CA ASN A 254 13.32 21.54 2.01
C ASN A 254 12.00 21.06 1.37
N ASP A 255 11.98 19.86 0.80
CA ASP A 255 10.77 19.30 0.20
C ASP A 255 9.92 18.61 1.26
N LEU A 256 8.60 18.64 1.06
CA LEU A 256 7.62 17.97 1.91
C LEU A 256 6.82 16.95 1.13
N GLY A 257 6.63 15.79 1.74
CA GLY A 257 5.67 14.79 1.31
C GLY A 257 4.34 15.00 2.03
N PHE A 258 3.25 14.95 1.28
CA PHE A 258 1.87 14.91 1.77
C PHE A 258 1.30 13.54 1.46
N SER A 259 0.67 12.89 2.43
CA SER A 259 -0.01 11.61 2.24
C SER A 259 -1.37 11.67 2.93
N MET A 260 -2.45 11.50 2.18
CA MET A 260 -3.81 11.56 2.68
C MET A 260 -4.53 10.24 2.43
N SER A 261 -5.31 9.76 3.40
CA SER A 261 -6.19 8.61 3.23
C SER A 261 -7.51 8.84 3.93
N LEU A 262 -8.57 8.27 3.39
CA LEU A 262 -9.84 8.16 4.10
C LEU A 262 -9.67 7.22 5.30
N THR A 263 -10.44 7.47 6.34
CA THR A 263 -10.64 6.54 7.45
C THR A 263 -11.77 5.58 7.10
N ILE A 264 -12.02 4.58 7.95
CA ILE A 264 -13.19 3.70 7.80
C ILE A 264 -14.49 4.53 7.85
N ALA A 265 -14.60 5.49 8.77
CA ALA A 265 -15.74 6.40 8.83
C ALA A 265 -15.86 7.28 7.56
N GLY A 266 -14.72 7.73 7.03
CA GLY A 266 -14.66 8.50 5.78
C GLY A 266 -15.05 7.67 4.56
N GLY A 267 -14.68 6.40 4.52
CA GLY A 267 -15.07 5.48 3.44
C GLY A 267 -16.57 5.30 3.29
N GLN A 268 -17.31 5.33 4.40
CA GLN A 268 -18.77 5.25 4.39
C GLN A 268 -19.44 6.54 3.89
N GLU A 269 -18.80 7.70 4.09
CA GLU A 269 -19.23 8.99 3.55
C GLU A 269 -18.64 9.30 2.16
N ALA A 270 -17.66 8.52 1.72
CA ALA A 270 -16.76 8.81 0.60
C ALA A 270 -17.39 8.73 -0.80
N VAL A 271 -18.66 8.40 -0.93
CA VAL A 271 -19.37 8.49 -2.23
C VAL A 271 -19.20 9.87 -2.91
N ARG A 272 -18.60 10.84 -2.22
CA ARG A 272 -18.46 12.23 -2.67
C ARG A 272 -17.06 12.81 -2.62
N ARG A 273 -16.00 11.99 -2.31
CA ARG A 273 -14.65 12.54 -2.13
C ARG A 273 -13.62 11.76 -2.90
N ASP A 274 -12.79 12.46 -3.64
CA ASP A 274 -11.65 11.91 -4.37
C ASP A 274 -10.36 12.61 -3.92
N LEU A 275 -9.56 11.89 -3.12
CA LEU A 275 -8.29 12.42 -2.62
C LEU A 275 -7.26 12.60 -3.74
N GLY A 276 -7.31 11.75 -4.76
CA GLY A 276 -6.48 11.87 -5.94
C GLY A 276 -6.74 13.17 -6.70
N GLU A 277 -8.02 13.54 -6.87
CA GLU A 277 -8.37 14.83 -7.47
C GLU A 277 -7.89 16.02 -6.63
N ILE A 278 -7.93 15.92 -5.29
CA ILE A 278 -7.37 16.97 -4.43
C ILE A 278 -5.89 17.18 -4.75
N MET A 279 -5.09 16.10 -4.77
CA MET A 279 -3.65 16.21 -5.04
C MET A 279 -3.35 16.67 -6.46
N ARG A 280 -4.13 16.24 -7.45
CA ARG A 280 -4.03 16.72 -8.86
C ARG A 280 -4.39 18.20 -8.98
N ALA A 281 -5.49 18.63 -8.36
CA ALA A 281 -5.92 20.03 -8.38
C ALA A 281 -4.87 21.00 -7.76
N LEU A 282 -4.11 20.50 -6.77
CA LEU A 282 -3.01 21.24 -6.17
C LEU A 282 -1.70 21.16 -6.98
N ASN A 283 -1.67 20.35 -8.01
CA ASN A 283 -0.48 20.06 -8.83
C ASN A 283 0.75 19.62 -8.00
N ILE A 284 0.51 18.80 -6.98
CA ILE A 284 1.57 18.26 -6.10
C ILE A 284 1.71 16.75 -6.19
N GLY A 285 0.71 16.04 -6.74
CA GLY A 285 0.70 14.59 -6.79
C GLY A 285 -0.57 14.01 -7.38
N SER A 286 -0.82 12.73 -7.06
CA SER A 286 -1.96 11.95 -7.57
C SER A 286 -2.35 10.86 -6.58
N GLY A 287 -3.29 10.02 -6.96
CA GLY A 287 -3.80 8.88 -6.21
C GLY A 287 -5.19 8.50 -6.68
N HIS A 288 -5.85 7.64 -5.93
CA HIS A 288 -7.25 7.27 -6.11
C HIS A 288 -8.16 7.95 -5.07
N ALA A 289 -9.47 7.73 -5.17
CA ALA A 289 -10.44 8.36 -4.29
C ALA A 289 -10.14 8.15 -2.79
N GLY A 290 -9.73 6.95 -2.38
CA GLY A 290 -9.49 6.59 -0.98
C GLY A 290 -8.14 6.99 -0.40
N ALA A 291 -7.10 7.14 -1.25
CA ALA A 291 -5.75 7.51 -0.82
C ALA A 291 -4.97 8.24 -1.91
N ALA A 292 -4.22 9.25 -1.51
CA ALA A 292 -3.40 10.02 -2.43
C ALA A 292 -2.15 10.57 -1.75
N SER A 293 -1.14 10.87 -2.55
CA SER A 293 0.10 11.47 -2.09
C SER A 293 0.59 12.56 -3.01
N GLY A 294 1.43 13.44 -2.48
CA GLY A 294 2.00 14.54 -3.23
C GLY A 294 3.32 15.03 -2.64
N THR A 295 4.06 15.79 -3.43
CA THR A 295 5.32 16.38 -3.04
C THR A 295 5.30 17.89 -3.30
N LEU A 296 5.55 18.66 -2.25
CA LEU A 296 5.83 20.10 -2.37
C LEU A 296 7.34 20.31 -2.42
N ARG A 297 7.84 20.78 -3.56
CA ARG A 297 9.26 21.14 -3.73
C ARG A 297 9.50 22.58 -3.31
N SER A 298 10.61 22.84 -2.62
CA SER A 298 10.93 24.16 -2.10
C SER A 298 12.45 24.43 -2.14
N GLY A 299 12.83 25.61 -2.63
CA GLY A 299 14.22 26.01 -2.72
C GLY A 299 14.82 26.48 -1.37
N SER A 300 13.99 26.80 -0.37
CA SER A 300 14.43 27.27 0.93
C SER A 300 13.47 26.85 2.05
N ARG A 301 13.96 26.88 3.30
CA ARG A 301 13.15 26.61 4.49
C ARG A 301 11.96 27.58 4.62
N GLU A 302 12.17 28.85 4.30
CA GLU A 302 11.11 29.86 4.38
C GLU A 302 10.02 29.60 3.34
N GLU A 303 10.40 29.26 2.12
CA GLU A 303 9.47 28.86 1.07
C GLU A 303 8.71 27.59 1.44
N MET A 304 9.39 26.57 2.01
CA MET A 304 8.78 25.35 2.51
C MET A 304 7.70 25.64 3.55
N LEU A 305 7.97 26.49 4.54
CA LEU A 305 6.99 26.82 5.60
C LEU A 305 5.77 27.54 5.03
N ARG A 306 5.98 28.54 4.16
CA ARG A 306 4.88 29.26 3.49
C ARG A 306 4.11 28.34 2.53
N GLY A 307 4.82 27.50 1.82
CA GLY A 307 4.25 26.52 0.90
C GLY A 307 3.40 25.49 1.65
N LYS A 308 3.90 24.96 2.77
CA LYS A 308 3.14 24.04 3.63
C LYS A 308 1.80 24.63 4.05
N GLU A 309 1.82 25.85 4.63
CA GLU A 309 0.60 26.50 5.09
C GLU A 309 -0.42 26.69 3.97
N ARG A 310 0.04 27.19 2.81
CA ARG A 310 -0.83 27.33 1.61
C ARG A 310 -1.38 26.00 1.13
N THR A 311 -0.56 24.95 1.15
CA THR A 311 -1.01 23.60 0.72
C THR A 311 -2.07 23.05 1.67
N LEU A 312 -1.87 23.19 2.98
CA LEU A 312 -2.86 22.75 3.98
C LEU A 312 -4.21 23.47 3.80
N GLN A 313 -4.19 24.81 3.60
CA GLN A 313 -5.40 25.58 3.33
C GLN A 313 -6.06 25.16 2.02
N ALA A 314 -5.27 24.88 0.97
CA ALA A 314 -5.78 24.46 -0.32
C ALA A 314 -6.38 23.02 -0.26
N VAL A 315 -5.77 22.10 0.48
CA VAL A 315 -6.36 20.76 0.75
C VAL A 315 -7.73 20.91 1.41
N LEU A 316 -7.84 21.74 2.44
CA LEU A 316 -9.12 21.98 3.12
C LEU A 316 -10.15 22.60 2.17
N ALA A 317 -9.76 23.59 1.37
CA ALA A 317 -10.67 24.23 0.42
C ALA A 317 -11.18 23.22 -0.65
N GLN A 318 -10.34 22.35 -1.19
CA GLN A 318 -10.75 21.30 -2.12
C GLN A 318 -11.65 20.26 -1.44
N TRP A 319 -11.33 19.86 -0.22
CA TRP A 319 -12.17 18.98 0.58
C TRP A 319 -13.59 19.55 0.78
N GLU A 320 -13.70 20.83 1.11
CA GLU A 320 -14.99 21.52 1.27
C GLU A 320 -15.76 21.65 -0.06
N LEU A 321 -15.05 21.90 -1.14
CA LEU A 321 -15.64 22.02 -2.48
C LEU A 321 -16.32 20.71 -2.91
N GLN A 322 -15.61 19.60 -2.76
CA GLN A 322 -16.14 18.26 -3.08
C GLN A 322 -17.34 17.87 -2.20
N GLY A 323 -17.41 18.35 -0.96
CA GLY A 323 -18.54 18.07 -0.07
C GLY A 323 -19.81 18.85 -0.38
N LYS A 324 -19.77 19.82 -1.30
CA LYS A 324 -20.92 20.63 -1.73
C LYS A 324 -21.53 20.16 -3.06
N SER A 325 -20.81 19.29 -3.77
CA SER A 325 -21.28 18.65 -5.01
C SER A 325 -21.99 17.34 -4.70
#